data_80739fcad72f25070d2116bca8b83bdd
#
_entry.id   80739fcad72f25070d2116bca8b83bdd
#
_cell.length_a   1.000
_cell.length_b   1.000
_cell.length_c   1.000
_cell.angle_alpha   90.00
_cell.angle_beta   90.00
_cell.angle_gamma   90.00
#
_symmetry.space_group_name_H-M   'P 1'
#
loop_
_entity.id
_entity.type
_entity.pdbx_description
1 polymer ?
#
loop_
_entity_poly.entity_id
_entity_poly.type
_entity_poly.pdbx_seq_one_letter_code
_entity_poly.pdbx_strand_id
1 'polypeptide(L)'
;MFPKRLKQSSKLTLLQKEETNLFKLPENKPQIPKDTPRNYFIYGETMSGKSFLANEFPNPIILNTDGNAGANTVPSIQLVNEKDKTGKITRSVIQQLGEILLALQTQNHSYETVVVDVIDDVIEMIKIAVCDELTPSGTPRVKSLSEIPYGKGYDFFNQAVTELVMDLKALPMNVIYISRQISEYDDNGKATKDKPSLKDKYVNLINGNSDLMIHTEKVGNNYNREIDRRRKVYYADQVDDKKILKILSTIRGAVEPPRKKQQVTNTPKQEKNIDEDDLF
;
A
#
# COMPACT_ATOMS: atom_id res chain seq x y z
N MET A 1 -1.27 -67.17 -24.26
CA MET A 1 -2.12 -66.60 -25.31
C MET A 1 -2.87 -65.42 -24.72
N PHE A 2 -2.47 -64.21 -25.07
CA PHE A 2 -3.09 -62.87 -25.06
C PHE A 2 -3.94 -62.41 -23.84
N PRO A 3 -4.01 -61.04 -23.61
CA PRO A 3 -3.25 -59.94 -24.18
C PRO A 3 -2.76 -58.86 -23.17
N LYS A 4 -1.62 -58.28 -23.46
CA LYS A 4 -1.18 -56.96 -22.97
C LYS A 4 -1.86 -55.88 -23.79
N ARG A 5 -2.96 -55.27 -23.30
CA ARG A 5 -3.47 -53.98 -23.81
C ARG A 5 -4.42 -53.35 -22.79
N LEU A 6 -3.89 -52.70 -21.75
CA LEU A 6 -4.65 -51.81 -20.88
C LEU A 6 -3.75 -50.97 -19.96
N LYS A 7 -2.60 -50.44 -20.43
CA LYS A 7 -1.76 -49.52 -19.67
C LYS A 7 -1.32 -48.28 -20.45
N GLN A 8 -1.88 -48.01 -21.62
CA GLN A 8 -1.54 -46.78 -22.36
C GLN A 8 -2.64 -45.70 -22.30
N SER A 9 -3.84 -46.00 -21.87
CA SER A 9 -4.93 -45.03 -21.80
C SER A 9 -4.85 -44.12 -20.56
N SER A 10 -4.27 -44.58 -19.43
CA SER A 10 -4.19 -43.80 -18.21
C SER A 10 -3.06 -42.75 -18.18
N LYS A 11 -2.03 -42.92 -19.05
CA LYS A 11 -0.94 -41.94 -19.17
C LYS A 11 -1.29 -40.75 -20.04
N LEU A 12 -2.14 -40.92 -21.06
CA LEU A 12 -2.62 -39.83 -21.89
C LEU A 12 -3.61 -38.90 -21.16
N THR A 13 -4.40 -39.45 -20.25
CA THR A 13 -5.40 -38.68 -19.47
C THR A 13 -4.76 -37.86 -18.35
N LEU A 14 -3.56 -38.26 -17.87
CA LEU A 14 -2.80 -37.48 -16.89
C LEU A 14 -1.99 -36.34 -17.53
N LEU A 15 -1.59 -36.48 -18.80
CA LEU A 15 -0.89 -35.44 -19.53
C LEU A 15 -1.80 -34.32 -20.07
N GLN A 16 -3.11 -34.52 -20.09
CA GLN A 16 -4.09 -33.49 -20.47
C GLN A 16 -4.60 -32.63 -19.33
N LYS A 17 -4.14 -32.85 -18.09
CA LYS A 17 -4.50 -32.06 -16.90
C LYS A 17 -3.43 -31.10 -16.40
N GLU A 18 -2.28 -31.06 -17.03
CA GLU A 18 -1.38 -29.91 -16.94
C GLU A 18 -1.75 -28.92 -18.05
N GLU A 19 -2.92 -28.29 -17.95
CA GLU A 19 -3.08 -26.96 -18.51
C GLU A 19 -2.02 -26.09 -17.86
N THR A 20 -0.87 -26.00 -18.53
CA THR A 20 0.13 -25.00 -18.23
C THR A 20 -0.63 -23.68 -18.17
N ASN A 21 -0.64 -23.04 -17.01
CA ASN A 21 -1.13 -21.67 -16.82
C ASN A 21 -0.20 -20.76 -17.63
N LEU A 22 -0.30 -20.84 -18.94
CA LEU A 22 0.41 -19.97 -19.87
C LEU A 22 -0.10 -18.56 -19.63
N PHE A 23 0.82 -17.66 -19.27
CA PHE A 23 0.50 -16.25 -19.11
C PHE A 23 -0.22 -15.75 -20.37
N LYS A 24 -1.47 -15.31 -20.20
CA LYS A 24 -2.29 -14.81 -21.30
C LYS A 24 -2.09 -13.30 -21.41
N LEU A 25 -1.52 -12.85 -22.50
CA LEU A 25 -1.39 -11.42 -22.77
C LEU A 25 -2.78 -10.77 -22.88
N PRO A 26 -2.96 -9.55 -22.33
CA PRO A 26 -4.20 -8.81 -22.52
C PRO A 26 -4.40 -8.42 -23.98
N GLU A 27 -5.65 -8.28 -24.41
CA GLU A 27 -5.96 -7.79 -25.75
C GLU A 27 -5.47 -6.34 -25.92
N ASN A 28 -4.89 -6.03 -27.08
CA ASN A 28 -4.46 -4.67 -27.42
C ASN A 28 -5.68 -3.80 -27.79
N LYS A 29 -6.47 -3.44 -26.79
CA LYS A 29 -7.64 -2.58 -26.90
C LYS A 29 -7.56 -1.45 -25.86
N PRO A 30 -8.09 -0.26 -26.16
CA PRO A 30 -8.25 0.79 -25.15
C PRO A 30 -9.04 0.25 -23.96
N GLN A 31 -8.50 0.44 -22.76
CA GLN A 31 -9.17 0.07 -21.51
C GLN A 31 -9.73 1.32 -20.84
N ILE A 32 -10.91 1.21 -20.22
CA ILE A 32 -11.43 2.26 -19.35
C ILE A 32 -10.69 2.14 -18.02
N PRO A 33 -9.91 3.18 -17.61
CA PRO A 33 -9.22 3.14 -16.33
C PRO A 33 -10.23 3.00 -15.17
N LYS A 34 -9.94 2.11 -14.22
CA LYS A 34 -10.65 2.13 -12.94
C LYS A 34 -10.25 3.40 -12.20
N ASP A 35 -11.23 4.20 -11.81
CA ASP A 35 -10.97 5.51 -11.21
C ASP A 35 -11.10 5.53 -9.69
N THR A 36 -11.30 4.37 -9.05
CA THR A 36 -11.33 4.26 -7.59
C THR A 36 -9.91 4.14 -7.06
N PRO A 37 -9.43 5.07 -6.19
CA PRO A 37 -8.16 4.91 -5.49
C PRO A 37 -8.24 3.73 -4.53
N ARG A 38 -7.12 3.00 -4.37
CA ARG A 38 -7.04 1.81 -3.50
C ARG A 38 -5.93 1.89 -2.46
N ASN A 39 -4.92 2.73 -2.68
CA ASN A 39 -3.78 2.85 -1.80
C ASN A 39 -3.73 4.24 -1.17
N TYR A 40 -3.73 4.29 0.16
CA TYR A 40 -3.84 5.52 0.93
C TYR A 40 -2.69 5.64 1.92
N PHE A 41 -2.14 6.85 2.04
CA PHE A 41 -1.16 7.18 3.05
C PHE A 41 -1.73 8.29 3.94
N ILE A 42 -2.12 7.95 5.17
CA ILE A 42 -2.75 8.86 6.12
C ILE A 42 -1.73 9.26 7.18
N TYR A 43 -1.55 10.56 7.41
CA TYR A 43 -0.71 11.05 8.49
C TYR A 43 -1.38 12.20 9.24
N GLY A 44 -0.88 12.48 10.45
CA GLY A 44 -1.40 13.53 11.31
C GLY A 44 -0.93 13.34 12.75
N GLU A 45 -1.22 14.31 13.59
CA GLU A 45 -0.92 14.25 15.01
C GLU A 45 -1.61 13.09 15.74
N THR A 46 -1.13 12.77 16.93
CA THR A 46 -1.81 11.81 17.81
C THR A 46 -3.24 12.29 18.08
N MET A 47 -4.22 11.36 18.02
CA MET A 47 -5.65 11.67 18.20
C MET A 47 -6.27 12.58 17.13
N SER A 48 -5.66 12.76 15.98
CA SER A 48 -6.22 13.51 14.85
C SER A 48 -7.28 12.74 14.04
N GLY A 49 -7.64 11.51 14.45
CA GLY A 49 -8.69 10.71 13.79
C GLY A 49 -8.21 9.81 12.66
N LYS A 50 -6.91 9.54 12.53
CA LYS A 50 -6.34 8.65 11.48
C LYS A 50 -6.96 7.26 11.48
N SER A 51 -6.88 6.55 12.60
CA SER A 51 -7.43 5.19 12.74
C SER A 51 -8.96 5.19 12.62
N PHE A 52 -9.62 6.27 13.08
CA PHE A 52 -11.06 6.42 12.90
C PHE A 52 -11.44 6.52 11.41
N LEU A 53 -10.70 7.32 10.62
CA LEU A 53 -10.89 7.38 9.18
C LEU A 53 -10.65 6.02 8.51
N ALA A 54 -9.59 5.30 8.90
CA ALA A 54 -9.28 3.99 8.34
C ALA A 54 -10.38 2.94 8.63
N ASN A 55 -11.02 3.03 9.80
CA ASN A 55 -12.13 2.13 10.18
C ASN A 55 -13.42 2.37 9.37
N GLU A 56 -13.57 3.51 8.71
CA GLU A 56 -14.71 3.79 7.83
C GLU A 56 -14.64 3.01 6.50
N PHE A 57 -13.44 2.51 6.12
CA PHE A 57 -13.24 1.77 4.88
C PHE A 57 -13.93 0.40 4.90
N PRO A 58 -14.25 -0.17 3.72
CA PRO A 58 -14.94 -1.45 3.63
C PRO A 58 -14.17 -2.59 4.29
N ASN A 59 -14.84 -3.32 5.20
CA ASN A 59 -14.36 -4.55 5.84
C ASN A 59 -12.86 -4.54 6.20
N PRO A 60 -12.40 -3.62 7.08
CA PRO A 60 -10.98 -3.48 7.38
C PRO A 60 -10.45 -4.57 8.31
N ILE A 61 -9.18 -4.96 8.11
CA ILE A 61 -8.35 -5.66 9.07
C ILE A 61 -7.17 -4.75 9.42
N ILE A 62 -6.92 -4.55 10.71
CA ILE A 62 -5.88 -3.64 11.21
C ILE A 62 -4.67 -4.45 11.65
N LEU A 63 -3.51 -4.14 11.10
CA LEU A 63 -2.20 -4.58 11.57
C LEU A 63 -1.68 -3.52 12.53
N ASN A 64 -1.83 -3.79 13.83
CA ASN A 64 -1.65 -2.80 14.91
C ASN A 64 -0.31 -3.01 15.61
N THR A 65 0.37 -1.93 15.99
CA THR A 65 1.67 -1.96 16.70
C THR A 65 1.60 -1.44 18.14
N ASP A 66 0.53 -0.75 18.52
CA ASP A 66 0.47 0.00 19.81
C ASP A 66 -0.14 -0.77 20.99
N GLY A 67 -0.49 -2.05 20.80
CA GLY A 67 -1.06 -2.89 21.87
C GLY A 67 -2.55 -2.66 22.14
N ASN A 68 -3.21 -1.74 21.44
CA ASN A 68 -4.62 -1.42 21.61
C ASN A 68 -5.56 -2.25 20.73
N ALA A 69 -5.07 -3.36 20.16
CA ALA A 69 -5.86 -4.23 19.29
C ALA A 69 -7.21 -4.63 19.90
N GLY A 70 -7.26 -4.88 21.21
CA GLY A 70 -8.50 -5.22 21.92
C GLY A 70 -9.51 -4.08 22.10
N ALA A 71 -9.10 -2.83 21.87
CA ALA A 71 -9.98 -1.65 21.94
C ALA A 71 -10.59 -1.29 20.59
N ASN A 72 -10.13 -1.90 19.48
CA ASN A 72 -10.67 -1.67 18.17
C ASN A 72 -12.04 -2.30 18.01
N THR A 73 -12.95 -1.60 17.34
CA THR A 73 -14.28 -2.13 16.98
C THR A 73 -14.25 -3.00 15.73
N VAL A 74 -13.10 -3.09 15.06
CA VAL A 74 -12.87 -3.87 13.84
C VAL A 74 -11.78 -4.92 14.11
N PRO A 75 -11.75 -6.02 13.34
CA PRO A 75 -10.73 -7.06 13.48
C PRO A 75 -9.31 -6.49 13.40
N SER A 76 -8.46 -6.91 14.34
CA SER A 76 -7.08 -6.44 14.39
C SER A 76 -6.11 -7.55 14.77
N ILE A 77 -4.88 -7.46 14.26
CA ILE A 77 -3.76 -8.33 14.56
C ILE A 77 -2.68 -7.48 15.19
N GLN A 78 -2.23 -7.87 16.39
CA GLN A 78 -1.10 -7.23 17.08
C GLN A 78 0.21 -7.70 16.44
N LEU A 79 0.97 -6.76 15.87
CA LEU A 79 2.34 -7.00 15.39
C LEU A 79 3.34 -6.80 16.53
N VAL A 80 4.26 -7.74 16.69
CA VAL A 80 5.31 -7.66 17.71
C VAL A 80 6.49 -8.58 17.34
N ASN A 81 7.72 -8.16 17.63
CA ASN A 81 8.86 -9.10 17.63
C ASN A 81 8.79 -9.94 18.90
N GLU A 82 8.28 -11.18 18.78
CA GLU A 82 8.21 -12.13 19.89
C GLU A 82 9.63 -12.54 20.33
N LYS A 83 9.87 -12.57 21.65
CA LYS A 83 11.21 -12.84 22.21
C LYS A 83 11.16 -13.96 23.23
N ASP A 84 12.24 -14.73 23.30
CA ASP A 84 12.47 -15.69 24.38
C ASP A 84 12.95 -14.99 25.67
N LYS A 85 13.19 -15.79 26.70
CA LYS A 85 13.69 -15.32 28.00
C LYS A 85 15.08 -14.65 27.94
N THR A 86 15.83 -14.90 26.87
CA THR A 86 17.16 -14.31 26.64
C THR A 86 17.09 -12.99 25.87
N GLY A 87 15.89 -12.61 25.39
CA GLY A 87 15.66 -11.43 24.56
C GLY A 87 15.89 -11.65 23.08
N LYS A 88 16.23 -12.88 22.64
CA LYS A 88 16.36 -13.24 21.22
C LYS A 88 14.98 -13.31 20.57
N ILE A 89 14.87 -12.81 19.35
CA ILE A 89 13.62 -12.88 18.60
C ILE A 89 13.37 -14.32 18.15
N THR A 90 12.22 -14.87 18.51
CA THR A 90 11.74 -16.20 18.13
C THR A 90 10.81 -16.19 16.94
N ARG A 91 10.05 -15.09 16.79
CA ARG A 91 9.17 -14.83 15.63
C ARG A 91 9.19 -13.35 15.35
N SER A 92 9.77 -12.97 14.23
CA SER A 92 9.91 -11.56 13.86
C SER A 92 8.65 -10.97 13.25
N VAL A 93 8.54 -9.64 13.26
CA VAL A 93 7.48 -8.92 12.54
C VAL A 93 7.53 -9.22 11.04
N ILE A 94 8.72 -9.47 10.46
CA ILE A 94 8.89 -9.83 9.05
C ILE A 94 8.19 -11.15 8.76
N GLN A 95 8.41 -12.17 9.60
CA GLN A 95 7.74 -13.47 9.48
C GLN A 95 6.22 -13.35 9.65
N GLN A 96 5.75 -12.60 10.67
CA GLN A 96 4.33 -12.39 10.89
C GLN A 96 3.65 -11.69 9.70
N LEU A 97 4.28 -10.65 9.14
CA LEU A 97 3.77 -9.97 7.95
C LEU A 97 3.70 -10.90 6.74
N GLY A 98 4.73 -11.73 6.51
CA GLY A 98 4.72 -12.73 5.44
C GLY A 98 3.58 -13.74 5.60
N GLU A 99 3.34 -14.25 6.81
CA GLU A 99 2.24 -15.17 7.11
C GLU A 99 0.86 -14.51 6.91
N ILE A 100 0.69 -13.25 7.35
CA ILE A 100 -0.55 -12.50 7.18
C ILE A 100 -0.82 -12.23 5.70
N LEU A 101 0.19 -11.77 4.94
CA LEU A 101 0.07 -11.52 3.51
C LEU A 101 -0.30 -12.80 2.75
N LEU A 102 0.34 -13.92 3.08
CA LEU A 102 0.00 -15.23 2.50
C LEU A 102 -1.45 -15.62 2.83
N ALA A 103 -1.88 -15.42 4.08
CA ALA A 103 -3.25 -15.71 4.49
C ALA A 103 -4.27 -14.84 3.73
N LEU A 104 -4.00 -13.54 3.58
CA LEU A 104 -4.84 -12.61 2.82
C LEU A 104 -4.88 -12.94 1.31
N GLN A 105 -3.87 -13.61 0.77
CA GLN A 105 -3.83 -14.02 -0.64
C GLN A 105 -4.52 -15.37 -0.89
N THR A 106 -4.47 -16.29 0.07
CA THR A 106 -4.81 -17.70 -0.17
C THR A 106 -6.03 -18.21 0.57
N GLN A 107 -6.40 -17.59 1.70
CA GLN A 107 -7.56 -18.02 2.48
C GLN A 107 -8.84 -17.32 1.99
N ASN A 108 -9.96 -18.00 2.18
CA ASN A 108 -11.27 -17.40 1.94
C ASN A 108 -11.61 -16.45 3.11
N HIS A 109 -11.75 -15.16 2.82
CA HIS A 109 -12.09 -14.13 3.81
C HIS A 109 -12.94 -13.02 3.18
N SER A 110 -13.55 -12.19 4.04
CA SER A 110 -14.40 -11.07 3.63
C SER A 110 -13.72 -9.70 3.76
N TYR A 111 -12.42 -9.64 4.10
CA TYR A 111 -11.71 -8.37 4.22
C TYR A 111 -11.52 -7.72 2.85
N GLU A 112 -11.78 -6.41 2.79
CA GLU A 112 -11.63 -5.59 1.59
C GLU A 112 -10.55 -4.50 1.76
N THR A 113 -10.11 -4.27 3.02
CA THR A 113 -9.12 -3.25 3.36
C THR A 113 -8.11 -3.80 4.36
N VAL A 114 -6.82 -3.59 4.11
CA VAL A 114 -5.74 -3.81 5.08
C VAL A 114 -5.17 -2.47 5.54
N VAL A 115 -5.06 -2.31 6.86
CA VAL A 115 -4.57 -1.07 7.49
C VAL A 115 -3.30 -1.40 8.27
N VAL A 116 -2.22 -0.65 8.04
CA VAL A 116 -0.98 -0.73 8.83
C VAL A 116 -0.94 0.46 9.78
N ASP A 117 -1.21 0.22 11.07
CA ASP A 117 -1.35 1.26 12.10
C ASP A 117 -0.37 1.02 13.29
N VAL A 118 0.78 1.64 13.35
CA VAL A 118 1.35 2.66 12.46
C VAL A 118 2.55 2.10 11.70
N ILE A 119 2.74 2.52 10.47
CA ILE A 119 3.87 2.07 9.63
C ILE A 119 5.23 2.47 10.18
N ASP A 120 5.31 3.56 10.94
CA ASP A 120 6.52 4.03 11.62
C ASP A 120 7.10 2.94 12.52
N ASP A 121 6.25 2.34 13.36
CA ASP A 121 6.66 1.30 14.31
C ASP A 121 6.97 -0.02 13.59
N VAL A 122 6.22 -0.35 12.52
CA VAL A 122 6.50 -1.54 11.70
C VAL A 122 7.91 -1.45 11.10
N ILE A 123 8.29 -0.30 10.54
CA ILE A 123 9.62 -0.07 9.97
C ILE A 123 10.70 -0.21 11.06
N GLU A 124 10.48 0.33 12.26
CA GLU A 124 11.44 0.17 13.37
C GLU A 124 11.51 -1.29 13.86
N MET A 125 10.39 -2.02 13.93
CA MET A 125 10.37 -3.45 14.25
C MET A 125 11.11 -4.29 13.22
N ILE A 126 11.00 -3.97 11.93
CA ILE A 126 11.77 -4.63 10.85
C ILE A 126 13.27 -4.38 11.04
N LYS A 127 13.67 -3.15 11.35
CA LYS A 127 15.08 -2.83 11.64
C LYS A 127 15.63 -3.66 12.81
N ILE A 128 14.85 -3.76 13.89
CA ILE A 128 15.21 -4.55 15.06
C ILE A 128 15.33 -6.05 14.70
N ALA A 129 14.42 -6.57 13.88
CA ALA A 129 14.43 -7.95 13.43
C ALA A 129 15.67 -8.26 12.58
N VAL A 130 16.01 -7.38 11.63
CA VAL A 130 17.22 -7.51 10.80
C VAL A 130 18.51 -7.50 11.66
N CYS A 131 18.59 -6.61 12.66
CA CYS A 131 19.73 -6.59 13.57
C CYS A 131 19.86 -7.90 14.36
N ASP A 132 18.74 -8.46 14.81
CA ASP A 132 18.72 -9.73 15.55
C ASP A 132 19.14 -10.91 14.67
N GLU A 133 18.57 -11.00 13.46
CA GLU A 133 18.84 -12.07 12.49
C GLU A 133 20.28 -12.07 12.02
N LEU A 134 20.88 -10.91 11.79
CA LEU A 134 22.27 -10.77 11.32
C LEU A 134 23.29 -10.72 12.45
N THR A 135 22.87 -10.93 13.71
CA THR A 135 23.77 -11.10 14.85
C THR A 135 24.43 -12.47 14.79
N PRO A 136 25.79 -12.57 14.71
CA PRO A 136 26.49 -13.86 14.71
C PRO A 136 26.24 -14.64 16.01
N SER A 137 26.10 -15.95 15.90
CA SER A 137 25.92 -16.82 17.06
C SER A 137 27.06 -16.66 18.05
N GLY A 138 26.76 -16.56 19.35
CA GLY A 138 27.74 -16.43 20.43
C GLY A 138 28.32 -15.01 20.60
N THR A 139 27.84 -14.02 19.85
CA THR A 139 28.25 -12.62 20.02
C THR A 139 27.14 -11.80 20.68
N PRO A 140 27.46 -10.64 21.31
CA PRO A 140 26.45 -9.69 21.76
C PRO A 140 25.57 -9.27 20.61
N ARG A 141 24.28 -9.06 20.92
CA ARG A 141 23.30 -8.64 19.92
C ARG A 141 23.71 -7.31 19.27
N VAL A 142 23.71 -7.29 17.95
CA VAL A 142 23.86 -6.07 17.13
C VAL A 142 22.67 -5.12 17.41
N LYS A 143 22.97 -3.87 17.71
CA LYS A 143 21.97 -2.84 18.06
C LYS A 143 21.67 -1.87 16.92
N SER A 144 22.57 -1.77 15.96
CA SER A 144 22.46 -0.85 14.83
C SER A 144 22.82 -1.54 13.52
N LEU A 145 22.12 -1.16 12.45
CA LEU A 145 22.44 -1.64 11.09
C LEU A 145 23.88 -1.30 10.66
N SER A 146 24.46 -0.25 11.21
CA SER A 146 25.85 0.17 10.91
C SER A 146 26.90 -0.76 11.52
N GLU A 147 26.56 -1.56 12.54
CA GLU A 147 27.46 -2.55 13.14
C GLU A 147 27.60 -3.81 12.26
N ILE A 148 26.67 -3.98 11.29
CA ILE A 148 26.68 -5.10 10.36
C ILE A 148 27.65 -4.80 9.21
N PRO A 149 28.69 -5.64 8.98
CA PRO A 149 29.73 -5.37 8.01
C PRO A 149 29.22 -5.20 6.57
N TYR A 150 29.95 -4.42 5.78
CA TYR A 150 29.76 -4.22 4.34
C TYR A 150 28.40 -3.66 3.92
N GLY A 151 27.73 -2.94 4.81
CA GLY A 151 26.41 -2.33 4.51
C GLY A 151 25.26 -3.32 4.43
N LYS A 152 25.49 -4.62 4.60
CA LYS A 152 24.46 -5.67 4.48
C LYS A 152 23.23 -5.40 5.35
N GLY A 153 23.40 -4.84 6.56
CA GLY A 153 22.29 -4.51 7.43
C GLY A 153 21.31 -3.52 6.78
N TYR A 154 21.83 -2.49 6.14
CA TYR A 154 21.02 -1.52 5.42
C TYR A 154 20.36 -2.12 4.17
N ASP A 155 21.05 -3.00 3.45
CA ASP A 155 20.51 -3.63 2.24
C ASP A 155 19.34 -4.55 2.61
N PHE A 156 19.51 -5.46 3.56
CA PHE A 156 18.43 -6.34 4.05
C PHE A 156 17.25 -5.55 4.59
N PHE A 157 17.51 -4.52 5.40
CA PHE A 157 16.46 -3.67 5.94
C PHE A 157 15.67 -2.95 4.85
N ASN A 158 16.37 -2.33 3.89
CA ASN A 158 15.72 -1.62 2.78
C ASN A 158 14.92 -2.57 1.90
N GLN A 159 15.44 -3.76 1.65
CA GLN A 159 14.76 -4.81 0.90
C GLN A 159 13.48 -5.22 1.61
N ALA A 160 13.52 -5.55 2.90
CA ALA A 160 12.35 -5.97 3.67
C ALA A 160 11.24 -4.90 3.69
N VAL A 161 11.60 -3.61 3.86
CA VAL A 161 10.62 -2.52 3.81
C VAL A 161 10.02 -2.36 2.41
N THR A 162 10.86 -2.50 1.36
CA THR A 162 10.38 -2.39 -0.02
C THR A 162 9.45 -3.53 -0.39
N GLU A 163 9.82 -4.77 -0.04
CA GLU A 163 8.99 -5.97 -0.26
C GLU A 163 7.65 -5.84 0.43
N LEU A 164 7.61 -5.42 1.70
CA LEU A 164 6.35 -5.19 2.42
C LEU A 164 5.40 -4.24 1.65
N VAL A 165 5.92 -3.10 1.17
CA VAL A 165 5.09 -2.13 0.44
C VAL A 165 4.60 -2.69 -0.89
N MET A 166 5.45 -3.44 -1.61
CA MET A 166 5.10 -4.03 -2.90
C MET A 166 4.10 -5.18 -2.74
N ASP A 167 4.28 -6.04 -1.74
CA ASP A 167 3.39 -7.17 -1.47
C ASP A 167 2.00 -6.70 -1.02
N LEU A 168 1.94 -5.70 -0.13
CA LEU A 168 0.67 -5.06 0.24
C LEU A 168 -0.04 -4.49 -0.99
N LYS A 169 0.68 -3.76 -1.85
CA LYS A 169 0.12 -3.19 -3.08
C LYS A 169 -0.38 -4.25 -4.06
N ALA A 170 0.21 -5.44 -4.05
CA ALA A 170 -0.19 -6.55 -4.92
C ALA A 170 -1.52 -7.21 -4.50
N LEU A 171 -1.97 -6.98 -3.25
CA LEU A 171 -3.26 -7.49 -2.78
C LEU A 171 -4.43 -6.86 -3.58
N PRO A 172 -5.48 -7.64 -3.89
CA PRO A 172 -6.71 -7.12 -4.52
C PRO A 172 -7.59 -6.37 -3.51
N MET A 173 -6.99 -5.59 -2.61
CA MET A 173 -7.62 -4.92 -1.46
C MET A 173 -7.26 -3.44 -1.45
N ASN A 174 -8.00 -2.64 -0.66
CA ASN A 174 -7.55 -1.31 -0.29
C ASN A 174 -6.40 -1.44 0.71
N VAL A 175 -5.38 -0.60 0.57
CA VAL A 175 -4.23 -0.56 1.48
C VAL A 175 -4.13 0.82 2.10
N ILE A 176 -4.07 0.87 3.42
CA ILE A 176 -3.96 2.11 4.19
C ILE A 176 -2.71 2.04 5.06
N TYR A 177 -1.80 2.97 4.85
CA TYR A 177 -0.66 3.20 5.74
C TYR A 177 -0.98 4.38 6.64
N ILE A 178 -0.85 4.21 7.95
CA ILE A 178 -1.00 5.29 8.92
C ILE A 178 0.38 5.64 9.48
N SER A 179 0.72 6.94 9.49
CA SER A 179 1.94 7.48 10.08
C SER A 179 1.65 8.57 11.09
N ARG A 180 2.56 8.76 12.03
CA ARG A 180 2.57 9.94 12.90
C ARG A 180 3.03 11.16 12.12
N GLN A 181 2.78 12.35 12.67
CA GLN A 181 3.23 13.64 12.13
C GLN A 181 4.43 14.14 12.89
N ILE A 182 5.31 14.82 12.17
CA ILE A 182 6.28 15.77 12.71
C ILE A 182 6.14 17.10 11.99
N SER A 183 6.43 18.19 12.69
CA SER A 183 6.46 19.54 12.12
C SER A 183 7.90 19.99 11.90
N GLU A 184 8.17 20.59 10.76
CA GLU A 184 9.41 21.30 10.49
C GLU A 184 9.26 22.74 10.95
N TYR A 185 10.34 23.30 11.49
CA TYR A 185 10.36 24.67 12.00
C TYR A 185 11.42 25.50 11.27
N ASP A 186 11.15 26.78 11.07
CA ASP A 186 12.14 27.74 10.59
C ASP A 186 13.10 28.17 11.72
N ASP A 187 14.09 28.98 11.36
CA ASP A 187 15.11 29.50 12.31
C ASP A 187 14.51 30.37 13.44
N ASN A 188 13.26 30.83 13.28
CA ASN A 188 12.51 31.60 14.25
C ASN A 188 11.61 30.74 15.13
N GLY A 189 11.62 29.40 14.95
CA GLY A 189 10.79 28.45 15.70
C GLY A 189 9.33 28.41 15.24
N LYS A 190 9.00 28.95 14.06
CA LYS A 190 7.65 28.87 13.49
C LYS A 190 7.52 27.58 12.67
N ALA A 191 6.45 26.83 12.90
CA ALA A 191 6.12 25.65 12.09
C ALA A 191 5.92 26.04 10.62
N THR A 192 6.66 25.38 9.73
CA THR A 192 6.66 25.66 8.28
C THR A 192 5.94 24.60 7.49
N LYS A 193 6.04 23.35 7.94
CA LYS A 193 5.46 22.21 7.22
C LYS A 193 5.25 21.02 8.14
N ASP A 194 4.09 20.39 7.99
CA ASP A 194 3.81 19.10 8.58
C ASP A 194 4.10 17.97 7.59
N LYS A 195 4.65 16.88 8.10
CA LYS A 195 4.98 15.70 7.30
C LYS A 195 4.88 14.40 8.12
N PRO A 196 4.79 13.22 7.45
CA PRO A 196 4.92 11.94 8.16
C PRO A 196 6.23 11.85 8.94
N SER A 197 6.21 11.18 10.09
CA SER A 197 7.37 11.06 10.98
C SER A 197 8.41 10.03 10.49
N LEU A 198 8.33 9.64 9.26
CA LEU A 198 9.25 8.74 8.57
C LEU A 198 10.41 9.50 7.91
N LYS A 199 11.54 8.80 7.71
CA LYS A 199 12.60 9.33 6.85
C LYS A 199 12.08 9.52 5.42
N ASP A 200 12.51 10.58 4.75
CA ASP A 200 12.04 10.96 3.41
C ASP A 200 12.10 9.82 2.39
N LYS A 201 13.10 8.93 2.49
CA LYS A 201 13.20 7.73 1.66
C LYS A 201 11.96 6.84 1.76
N TYR A 202 11.44 6.60 2.97
CA TYR A 202 10.27 5.75 3.20
C TYR A 202 8.97 6.49 2.93
N VAL A 203 8.92 7.79 3.22
CA VAL A 203 7.81 8.65 2.75
C VAL A 203 7.68 8.56 1.23
N ASN A 204 8.79 8.67 0.49
CA ASN A 204 8.78 8.58 -0.97
C ASN A 204 8.39 7.19 -1.47
N LEU A 205 8.85 6.12 -0.80
CA LEU A 205 8.48 4.75 -1.15
C LEU A 205 6.96 4.53 -0.98
N ILE A 206 6.41 4.88 0.18
CA ILE A 206 5.00 4.66 0.49
C ILE A 206 4.12 5.58 -0.36
N ASN A 207 4.41 6.89 -0.41
CA ASN A 207 3.64 7.85 -1.19
C ASN A 207 3.71 7.55 -2.70
N GLY A 208 4.86 7.11 -3.20
CA GLY A 208 5.03 6.68 -4.59
C GLY A 208 4.18 5.46 -4.97
N ASN A 209 3.77 4.66 -3.99
CA ASN A 209 2.88 3.51 -4.15
C ASN A 209 1.43 3.79 -3.69
N SER A 210 1.14 4.99 -3.20
CA SER A 210 -0.20 5.42 -2.79
C SER A 210 -0.88 6.24 -3.89
N ASP A 211 -2.20 6.22 -3.89
CA ASP A 211 -3.05 7.02 -4.79
C ASP A 211 -3.33 8.39 -4.19
N LEU A 212 -3.58 8.42 -2.89
CA LEU A 212 -3.87 9.62 -2.11
C LEU A 212 -3.03 9.66 -0.84
N MET A 213 -2.43 10.80 -0.56
CA MET A 213 -1.82 11.13 0.71
C MET A 213 -2.73 12.11 1.45
N ILE A 214 -3.16 11.74 2.65
CA ILE A 214 -4.20 12.42 3.41
C ILE A 214 -3.60 12.93 4.71
N HIS A 215 -3.76 14.21 4.96
CA HIS A 215 -3.47 14.83 6.25
C HIS A 215 -4.72 14.87 7.11
N THR A 216 -4.58 14.49 8.39
CA THR A 216 -5.65 14.60 9.39
C THR A 216 -5.23 15.50 10.52
N GLU A 217 -6.11 16.41 10.90
CA GLU A 217 -5.88 17.38 11.96
C GLU A 217 -7.10 17.47 12.88
N LYS A 218 -6.87 17.73 14.16
CA LYS A 218 -7.93 18.03 15.11
C LYS A 218 -7.86 19.49 15.54
N VAL A 219 -8.89 20.27 15.17
CA VAL A 219 -9.03 21.68 15.56
C VAL A 219 -10.24 21.81 16.49
N GLY A 220 -10.00 21.97 17.76
CA GLY A 220 -11.07 21.94 18.77
C GLY A 220 -11.77 20.59 18.80
N ASN A 221 -13.05 20.56 18.49
CA ASN A 221 -13.86 19.34 18.39
C ASN A 221 -14.01 18.80 16.96
N ASN A 222 -13.43 19.48 15.98
CA ASN A 222 -13.56 19.11 14.57
C ASN A 222 -12.36 18.29 14.12
N TYR A 223 -12.63 17.24 13.35
CA TYR A 223 -11.63 16.42 12.70
C TYR A 223 -11.57 16.80 11.20
N ASN A 224 -10.52 17.52 10.83
CA ASN A 224 -10.27 17.94 9.46
C ASN A 224 -9.52 16.84 8.73
N ARG A 225 -9.88 16.66 7.47
CA ARG A 225 -9.26 15.69 6.56
C ARG A 225 -9.03 16.39 5.23
N GLU A 226 -7.80 16.39 4.74
CA GLU A 226 -7.48 17.01 3.46
C GLU A 226 -6.42 16.25 2.70
N ILE A 227 -6.41 16.43 1.38
CA ILE A 227 -5.39 15.85 0.51
C ILE A 227 -4.13 16.71 0.59
N ASP A 228 -3.01 16.06 0.99
CA ASP A 228 -1.67 16.64 0.83
C ASP A 228 -1.13 16.38 -0.58
N ARG A 229 -1.23 15.11 -1.05
CA ARG A 229 -0.78 14.71 -2.40
C ARG A 229 -1.74 13.72 -3.02
N ARG A 230 -1.84 13.77 -4.35
CA ARG A 230 -2.64 12.82 -5.14
C ARG A 230 -1.91 12.40 -6.40
N ARG A 231 -2.04 11.15 -6.79
CA ARG A 231 -1.46 10.61 -8.02
C ARG A 231 -2.12 11.22 -9.26
N LYS A 232 -3.44 11.36 -9.22
CA LYS A 232 -4.26 11.95 -10.28
C LYS A 232 -5.47 12.67 -9.67
N VAL A 233 -6.20 13.41 -10.49
CA VAL A 233 -7.51 13.99 -10.12
C VAL A 233 -8.56 12.90 -10.23
N TYR A 234 -9.34 12.69 -9.17
CA TYR A 234 -10.49 11.80 -9.12
C TYR A 234 -11.77 12.61 -9.25
N TYR A 235 -12.68 12.17 -10.11
CA TYR A 235 -13.98 12.81 -10.31
C TYR A 235 -15.08 11.95 -9.72
N ALA A 236 -16.06 12.57 -9.06
CA ALA A 236 -17.12 11.88 -8.34
C ALA A 236 -17.96 10.92 -9.22
N ASP A 237 -18.13 11.26 -10.50
CA ASP A 237 -18.85 10.44 -11.49
C ASP A 237 -18.03 9.27 -12.08
N GLN A 238 -16.74 9.20 -11.77
CA GLN A 238 -15.81 8.19 -12.27
C GLN A 238 -15.35 7.18 -11.21
N VAL A 239 -15.58 7.47 -9.93
CA VAL A 239 -15.32 6.53 -8.83
C VAL A 239 -16.39 5.44 -8.84
N ASP A 240 -16.01 4.21 -9.17
CA ASP A 240 -16.91 3.08 -9.35
C ASP A 240 -17.39 2.44 -8.02
N ASP A 241 -16.67 2.64 -6.92
CA ASP A 241 -17.04 2.18 -5.59
C ASP A 241 -17.75 3.27 -4.79
N LYS A 242 -19.05 3.08 -4.56
CA LYS A 242 -19.89 4.04 -3.82
C LYS A 242 -19.52 4.20 -2.35
N LYS A 243 -18.99 3.13 -1.70
CA LYS A 243 -18.55 3.21 -0.31
C LYS A 243 -17.30 4.07 -0.20
N ILE A 244 -16.33 3.83 -1.10
CA ILE A 244 -15.12 4.65 -1.20
C ILE A 244 -15.47 6.10 -1.56
N LEU A 245 -16.35 6.33 -2.54
CA LEU A 245 -16.79 7.67 -2.91
C LEU A 245 -17.37 8.44 -1.70
N LYS A 246 -18.19 7.78 -0.88
CA LYS A 246 -18.75 8.39 0.32
C LYS A 246 -17.66 8.85 1.30
N ILE A 247 -16.62 8.01 1.52
CA ILE A 247 -15.49 8.36 2.38
C ILE A 247 -14.69 9.52 1.78
N LEU A 248 -14.34 9.44 0.50
CA LEU A 248 -13.58 10.48 -0.20
C LEU A 248 -14.31 11.83 -0.18
N SER A 249 -15.65 11.83 -0.22
CA SER A 249 -16.45 13.06 -0.12
C SER A 249 -16.32 13.75 1.24
N THR A 250 -15.83 13.07 2.27
CA THR A 250 -15.53 13.68 3.60
C THR A 250 -14.13 14.28 3.68
N ILE A 251 -13.30 14.10 2.65
CA ILE A 251 -11.90 14.52 2.61
C ILE A 251 -11.77 15.68 1.61
N ARG A 252 -11.35 16.84 2.09
CA ARG A 252 -11.19 18.04 1.25
C ARG A 252 -10.17 17.78 0.13
N GLY A 253 -10.60 17.99 -1.13
CA GLY A 253 -9.74 17.82 -2.31
C GLY A 253 -9.54 16.38 -2.77
N ALA A 254 -10.22 15.37 -2.17
CA ALA A 254 -10.09 13.98 -2.61
C ALA A 254 -10.81 13.70 -3.92
N VAL A 255 -11.96 14.30 -4.13
CA VAL A 255 -12.74 14.18 -5.36
C VAL A 255 -13.16 15.55 -5.87
N GLU A 256 -13.14 15.70 -7.18
CA GLU A 256 -13.63 16.87 -7.88
C GLU A 256 -15.07 16.62 -8.37
N PRO A 257 -15.85 17.69 -8.59
CA PRO A 257 -17.18 17.57 -9.22
C PRO A 257 -17.10 16.84 -10.57
N PRO A 258 -18.22 16.29 -11.06
CA PRO A 258 -18.27 15.64 -12.37
C PRO A 258 -17.67 16.52 -13.47
N ARG A 259 -16.92 15.90 -14.39
CA ARG A 259 -16.41 16.63 -15.55
C ARG A 259 -17.56 17.18 -16.35
N LYS A 260 -17.61 18.50 -16.57
CA LYS A 260 -18.49 19.08 -17.58
C LYS A 260 -18.12 18.42 -18.91
N LYS A 261 -19.07 17.71 -19.54
CA LYS A 261 -18.88 17.19 -20.89
C LYS A 261 -18.45 18.36 -21.77
N GLN A 262 -17.17 18.42 -22.16
CA GLN A 262 -16.78 19.30 -23.25
C GLN A 262 -17.57 18.83 -24.45
N GLN A 263 -18.51 19.66 -24.91
CA GLN A 263 -19.06 19.49 -26.25
C GLN A 263 -17.85 19.57 -27.19
N VAL A 264 -17.53 18.44 -27.79
CA VAL A 264 -16.59 18.39 -28.92
C VAL A 264 -17.30 19.19 -30.01
N THR A 265 -17.03 20.48 -30.08
CA THR A 265 -17.34 21.26 -31.26
C THR A 265 -16.42 20.72 -32.35
N ASN A 266 -16.98 19.83 -33.17
CA ASN A 266 -16.37 19.46 -34.45
C ASN A 266 -16.34 20.73 -35.31
N THR A 267 -15.29 21.53 -35.13
CA THR A 267 -14.95 22.56 -36.11
C THR A 267 -14.37 21.78 -37.29
N PRO A 268 -14.99 21.85 -38.49
CA PRO A 268 -14.44 21.21 -39.66
C PRO A 268 -13.06 21.82 -39.90
N LYS A 269 -12.03 20.98 -40.02
CA LYS A 269 -10.74 21.41 -40.55
C LYS A 269 -11.00 22.00 -41.92
N GLN A 270 -10.86 23.32 -42.09
CA GLN A 270 -10.70 23.93 -43.39
C GLN A 270 -9.43 23.34 -44.02
N GLU A 271 -9.61 22.55 -45.07
CA GLU A 271 -8.55 22.18 -45.97
C GLU A 271 -7.98 23.49 -46.54
N LYS A 272 -6.74 23.81 -46.19
CA LYS A 272 -5.98 24.82 -46.89
C LYS A 272 -5.66 24.25 -48.25
N ASN A 273 -6.34 24.75 -49.30
CA ASN A 273 -5.86 24.62 -50.68
C ASN A 273 -4.48 25.25 -50.74
N ILE A 274 -3.49 24.44 -50.98
CA ILE A 274 -2.16 24.87 -51.34
C ILE A 274 -2.27 25.18 -52.84
N ASP A 275 -2.24 26.47 -53.20
CA ASP A 275 -2.10 26.90 -54.58
C ASP A 275 -0.72 26.44 -55.08
N GLU A 276 -0.71 25.77 -56.26
CA GLU A 276 0.47 25.20 -56.90
C GLU A 276 1.41 26.23 -57.54
N ASP A 277 1.27 27.52 -57.24
CA ASP A 277 2.01 28.60 -57.97
C ASP A 277 3.26 29.14 -57.23
N ASP A 278 3.74 28.55 -56.13
CA ASP A 278 4.96 29.01 -55.43
C ASP A 278 6.14 28.03 -55.54
N LEU A 279 6.29 27.35 -56.69
CA LEU A 279 7.47 26.56 -57.04
C LEU A 279 8.16 27.17 -58.28
N PHE A 280 8.86 28.33 -58.12
CA PHE A 280 9.98 28.66 -58.96
C PHE A 280 10.91 29.65 -58.19
#